data_2c181c429224a11bf59f143a019b3d83
#
_entry.id   2c181c429224a11bf59f143a019b3d83
#
_cell.length_a   1.000
_cell.length_b   1.000
_cell.length_c   1.000
_cell.angle_alpha   90.00
_cell.angle_beta   90.00
_cell.angle_gamma   90.00
#
_symmetry.space_group_name_H-M   'P 1'
#
loop_
_entity.id
_entity.type
_entity.pdbx_description
1 polymer ?
#
loop_
_entity_poly.entity_id
_entity_poly.type
_entity_poly.pdbx_seq_one_letter_code
_entity_poly.pdbx_strand_id
1 'polypeptide(L)'
;MFKGHGGYINCVYGNNGVLDFSASINPLGYPETVKKVISKNMDSILHYPDIDCSYLRKYIATKIEHSADELIVGNGSTELFYLIPRTIRPVKGIVFQPTFSEFKEALKCSFTEVVNIMLNEDDGFRWEYRKEEN
;
A
#
# COMPACT_ATOMS: atom_id res chain seq x y z
N MET A 1 -23.86 0.05 2.79
CA MET A 1 -22.64 0.43 3.53
C MET A 1 -21.46 0.11 2.63
N PHE A 2 -20.79 1.12 2.10
CA PHE A 2 -19.65 0.89 1.22
C PHE A 2 -18.50 0.27 2.02
N LYS A 3 -18.24 -1.02 1.79
CA LYS A 3 -16.99 -1.65 2.18
C LYS A 3 -16.03 -1.46 1.01
N GLY A 4 -15.29 -0.35 0.97
CA GLY A 4 -14.45 -0.12 -0.17
C GLY A 4 -13.35 0.88 0.13
N HIS A 5 -12.32 0.82 -0.69
CA HIS A 5 -11.29 1.83 -0.79
C HIS A 5 -11.89 3.17 -1.21
N GLY A 6 -11.25 4.27 -0.85
CA GLY A 6 -11.53 5.57 -1.42
C GLY A 6 -11.40 5.59 -2.95
N GLY A 7 -11.88 6.65 -3.59
CA GLY A 7 -11.80 6.83 -5.04
C GLY A 7 -12.95 6.21 -5.84
N TYR A 8 -13.96 5.62 -5.21
CA TYR A 8 -15.15 5.08 -5.88
C TYR A 8 -16.20 6.13 -6.26
N ILE A 9 -15.89 7.39 -6.07
CA ILE A 9 -16.86 8.47 -6.21
C ILE A 9 -17.50 8.53 -7.59
N ASN A 10 -16.70 8.30 -8.65
CA ASN A 10 -17.18 8.27 -10.02
C ASN A 10 -18.15 7.13 -10.30
N CYS A 11 -18.03 6.02 -9.58
CA CYS A 11 -18.93 4.87 -9.72
C CYS A 11 -20.27 5.10 -8.99
N VAL A 12 -20.28 5.98 -7.98
CA VAL A 12 -21.45 6.21 -7.11
C VAL A 12 -22.22 7.46 -7.49
N TYR A 13 -21.52 8.53 -7.78
CA TYR A 13 -22.11 9.86 -7.98
C TYR A 13 -21.91 10.42 -9.39
N GLY A 14 -21.14 9.75 -10.23
CA GLY A 14 -20.74 10.30 -11.53
C GLY A 14 -19.87 11.56 -11.36
N ASN A 15 -19.68 12.30 -12.47
CA ASN A 15 -18.90 13.56 -12.48
C ASN A 15 -19.68 14.78 -11.97
N ASN A 16 -20.54 14.63 -10.97
CA ASN A 16 -21.48 15.67 -10.52
C ASN A 16 -20.87 16.70 -9.56
N GLY A 17 -19.63 17.11 -9.75
CA GLY A 17 -19.00 18.20 -8.98
C GLY A 17 -18.71 17.86 -7.52
N VAL A 18 -18.67 16.57 -7.18
CA VAL A 18 -18.31 16.10 -5.83
C VAL A 18 -16.81 16.20 -5.65
N LEU A 19 -16.37 16.81 -4.56
CA LEU A 19 -14.96 16.82 -4.16
C LEU A 19 -14.61 15.51 -3.47
N ASP A 20 -13.63 14.76 -4.03
CA ASP A 20 -13.19 13.49 -3.49
C ASP A 20 -11.94 13.64 -2.62
N PHE A 21 -12.12 13.47 -1.30
CA PHE A 21 -11.04 13.42 -0.33
C PHE A 21 -10.78 11.99 0.18
N SER A 22 -11.40 10.99 -0.45
CA SER A 22 -11.30 9.59 0.00
C SER A 22 -10.09 8.85 -0.55
N ALA A 23 -9.36 9.44 -1.51
CA ALA A 23 -8.17 8.85 -2.11
C ALA A 23 -7.07 9.91 -2.31
N SER A 24 -5.82 9.50 -2.06
CA SER A 24 -4.63 10.35 -2.23
C SER A 24 -4.17 10.35 -3.70
N ILE A 25 -4.98 10.96 -4.56
CA ILE A 25 -4.65 11.13 -5.99
C ILE A 25 -4.00 12.49 -6.19
N ASN A 26 -2.91 12.54 -6.98
CA ASN A 26 -2.27 13.80 -7.32
C ASN A 26 -3.22 14.69 -8.15
N PRO A 27 -3.69 15.84 -7.63
CA PRO A 27 -4.62 16.71 -8.34
C PRO A 27 -4.02 17.35 -9.59
N LEU A 28 -2.69 17.40 -9.70
CA LEU A 28 -1.98 17.91 -10.88
C LEU A 28 -1.86 16.85 -12.00
N GLY A 29 -2.38 15.64 -11.77
CA GLY A 29 -2.28 14.53 -12.71
C GLY A 29 -0.89 13.90 -12.73
N TYR A 30 -0.57 13.24 -13.82
CA TYR A 30 0.73 12.59 -14.02
C TYR A 30 1.71 13.51 -14.75
N PRO A 31 3.03 13.40 -14.52
CA PRO A 31 4.02 14.15 -15.29
C PRO A 31 3.99 13.77 -16.77
N GLU A 32 4.09 14.75 -17.67
CA GLU A 32 4.12 14.52 -19.12
C GLU A 32 5.26 13.58 -19.56
N THR A 33 6.36 13.55 -18.82
CA THR A 33 7.46 12.60 -19.04
C THR A 33 7.01 11.15 -18.89
N VAL A 34 6.13 10.85 -17.94
CA VAL A 34 5.59 9.49 -17.73
C VAL A 34 4.78 9.05 -18.93
N LYS A 35 3.89 9.91 -19.44
CA LYS A 35 3.09 9.65 -20.66
C LYS A 35 3.98 9.36 -21.84
N LYS A 36 5.01 10.19 -22.08
CA LYS A 36 5.96 10.02 -23.18
C LYS A 36 6.72 8.68 -23.08
N VAL A 37 7.18 8.31 -21.89
CA VAL A 37 7.90 7.05 -21.66
C VAL A 37 6.99 5.85 -21.91
N ILE A 38 5.76 5.85 -21.40
CA ILE A 38 4.80 4.77 -21.64
C ILE A 38 4.52 4.63 -23.13
N SER A 39 4.17 5.72 -23.82
CA SER A 39 3.87 5.69 -25.25
C SER A 39 5.04 5.20 -26.11
N LYS A 40 6.27 5.57 -25.74
CA LYS A 40 7.48 5.15 -26.46
C LYS A 40 7.81 3.68 -26.28
N ASN A 41 7.39 3.08 -25.17
CA ASN A 41 7.73 1.71 -24.79
C ASN A 41 6.52 0.77 -24.84
N MET A 42 5.46 1.12 -25.59
CA MET A 42 4.26 0.28 -25.69
C MET A 42 4.56 -1.14 -26.18
N ASP A 43 5.54 -1.32 -27.06
CA ASP A 43 5.89 -2.64 -27.59
C ASP A 43 6.48 -3.57 -26.50
N SER A 44 6.88 -3.03 -25.36
CA SER A 44 7.37 -3.85 -24.23
C SER A 44 6.30 -4.79 -23.68
N ILE A 45 5.01 -4.48 -23.86
CA ILE A 45 3.91 -5.36 -23.45
C ILE A 45 3.84 -6.69 -24.21
N LEU A 46 4.54 -6.80 -25.33
CA LEU A 46 4.63 -8.05 -26.13
C LEU A 46 5.56 -9.09 -25.47
N HIS A 47 6.32 -8.69 -24.48
CA HIS A 47 7.31 -9.53 -23.81
C HIS A 47 6.95 -9.72 -22.34
N TYR A 48 7.39 -10.84 -21.78
CA TYR A 48 7.31 -11.05 -20.32
C TYR A 48 8.17 -10.02 -19.59
N PRO A 49 7.67 -9.49 -18.46
CA PRO A 49 8.47 -8.59 -17.63
C PRO A 49 9.63 -9.32 -16.96
N ASP A 50 10.61 -8.55 -16.47
CA ASP A 50 11.65 -9.05 -15.58
C ASP A 50 11.01 -9.59 -14.28
N ILE A 51 11.05 -10.91 -14.10
CA ILE A 51 10.40 -11.62 -12.99
C ILE A 51 10.89 -11.11 -11.62
N ASP A 52 12.18 -10.81 -11.53
CA ASP A 52 12.82 -10.39 -10.28
C ASP A 52 12.80 -8.88 -10.09
N CYS A 53 12.27 -8.11 -11.05
CA CYS A 53 12.34 -6.65 -11.07
C CYS A 53 13.76 -6.12 -10.80
N SER A 54 14.79 -6.83 -11.31
CA SER A 54 16.19 -6.61 -10.95
C SER A 54 16.68 -5.19 -11.24
N TYR A 55 16.31 -4.65 -12.39
CA TYR A 55 16.67 -3.30 -12.77
C TYR A 55 16.02 -2.27 -11.84
N LEU A 56 14.72 -2.40 -11.59
CA LEU A 56 13.97 -1.48 -10.75
C LEU A 56 14.44 -1.53 -9.30
N ARG A 57 14.68 -2.73 -8.77
CA ARG A 57 15.23 -2.92 -7.41
C ARG A 57 16.59 -2.24 -7.26
N LYS A 58 17.52 -2.45 -8.19
CA LYS A 58 18.84 -1.79 -8.18
C LYS A 58 18.72 -0.27 -8.26
N TYR A 59 17.84 0.24 -9.11
CA TYR A 59 17.63 1.67 -9.26
C TYR A 59 17.10 2.29 -7.96
N ILE A 60 16.08 1.69 -7.35
CA ILE A 60 15.50 2.17 -6.08
C ILE A 60 16.57 2.08 -4.98
N ALA A 61 17.26 0.96 -4.85
CA ALA A 61 18.32 0.73 -3.84
C ALA A 61 19.37 1.85 -3.86
N THR A 62 19.84 2.22 -5.07
CA THR A 62 20.79 3.31 -5.24
C THR A 62 20.23 4.66 -4.74
N LYS A 63 18.90 4.89 -4.90
CA LYS A 63 18.26 6.15 -4.50
C LYS A 63 18.06 6.29 -3.00
N ILE A 64 17.86 5.18 -2.31
CA ILE A 64 17.60 5.14 -0.87
C ILE A 64 18.78 4.61 -0.05
N GLU A 65 19.94 4.41 -0.70
CA GLU A 65 21.19 3.95 -0.08
C GLU A 65 21.04 2.60 0.65
N HIS A 66 20.32 1.67 0.03
CA HIS A 66 20.12 0.30 0.52
C HIS A 66 20.61 -0.75 -0.48
N SER A 67 20.66 -2.02 -0.05
CA SER A 67 20.90 -3.15 -0.94
C SER A 67 19.65 -3.50 -1.75
N ALA A 68 19.82 -3.90 -3.01
CA ALA A 68 18.71 -4.41 -3.81
C ALA A 68 18.09 -5.69 -3.22
N ASP A 69 18.82 -6.44 -2.41
CA ASP A 69 18.36 -7.67 -1.76
C ASP A 69 17.47 -7.38 -0.53
N GLU A 70 17.45 -6.15 -0.05
CA GLU A 70 16.56 -5.69 1.01
C GLU A 70 15.23 -5.14 0.48
N LEU A 71 15.03 -5.15 -0.85
CA LEU A 71 13.86 -4.58 -1.50
C LEU A 71 13.00 -5.64 -2.15
N ILE A 72 11.70 -5.50 -1.97
CA ILE A 72 10.67 -6.20 -2.72
C ILE A 72 9.81 -5.20 -3.50
N VAL A 73 9.45 -5.56 -4.72
CA VAL A 73 8.61 -4.74 -5.61
C VAL A 73 7.30 -5.49 -5.88
N GLY A 74 6.20 -4.76 -5.85
CA GLY A 74 4.86 -5.30 -6.14
C GLY A 74 4.00 -4.28 -6.89
N ASN A 75 2.83 -4.71 -7.35
CA ASN A 75 1.84 -3.86 -8.02
C ASN A 75 1.10 -3.00 -6.99
N GLY A 76 1.79 -2.03 -6.44
CA GLY A 76 1.35 -1.18 -5.35
C GLY A 76 1.55 -1.84 -3.97
N SER A 77 1.39 -1.01 -2.94
CA SER A 77 1.59 -1.45 -1.54
C SER A 77 0.59 -2.53 -1.10
N THR A 78 -0.61 -2.53 -1.66
CA THR A 78 -1.64 -3.51 -1.30
C THR A 78 -1.19 -4.94 -1.58
N GLU A 79 -0.58 -5.21 -2.74
CA GLU A 79 -0.03 -6.54 -3.02
C GLU A 79 0.98 -6.96 -1.95
N LEU A 80 1.87 -6.05 -1.54
CA LEU A 80 2.88 -6.32 -0.52
C LEU A 80 2.25 -6.60 0.85
N PHE A 81 1.17 -5.89 1.20
CA PHE A 81 0.44 -6.15 2.46
C PHE A 81 -0.13 -7.56 2.52
N TYR A 82 -0.55 -8.13 1.39
CA TYR A 82 -1.03 -9.52 1.33
C TYR A 82 0.11 -10.54 1.25
N LEU A 83 1.22 -10.22 0.58
CA LEU A 83 2.36 -11.12 0.44
C LEU A 83 3.11 -11.33 1.76
N ILE A 84 3.35 -10.26 2.52
CA ILE A 84 4.11 -10.32 3.78
C ILE A 84 3.52 -11.32 4.78
N PRO A 85 2.26 -11.21 5.20
CA PRO A 85 1.71 -12.16 6.17
C PRO A 85 1.56 -13.58 5.60
N ARG A 86 1.35 -13.74 4.30
CA ARG A 86 1.34 -15.06 3.66
C ARG A 86 2.70 -15.75 3.72
N THR A 87 3.77 -14.98 3.63
CA THR A 87 5.15 -15.49 3.67
C THR A 87 5.59 -15.78 5.10
N ILE A 88 5.38 -14.82 6.01
CA ILE A 88 5.80 -14.90 7.40
C ILE A 88 4.91 -15.86 8.21
N ARG A 89 3.62 -15.95 7.86
CA ARG A 89 2.58 -16.74 8.53
C ARG A 89 2.53 -16.49 10.05
N PRO A 90 2.37 -15.22 10.48
CA PRO A 90 2.34 -14.90 11.88
C PRO A 90 1.09 -15.49 12.53
N VAL A 91 1.21 -16.00 13.77
CA VAL A 91 0.06 -16.47 14.55
C VAL A 91 -0.83 -15.29 14.94
N LYS A 92 -0.22 -14.16 15.27
CA LYS A 92 -0.91 -12.94 15.72
C LYS A 92 -0.32 -11.71 15.04
N GLY A 93 -1.18 -10.79 14.60
CA GLY A 93 -0.83 -9.50 14.04
C GLY A 93 -1.50 -8.36 14.79
N ILE A 94 -0.75 -7.31 15.07
CA ILE A 94 -1.26 -6.11 15.75
C ILE A 94 -1.50 -5.03 14.69
N VAL A 95 -2.66 -4.40 14.75
CA VAL A 95 -3.04 -3.28 13.87
C VAL A 95 -3.47 -2.10 14.72
N PHE A 96 -2.75 -1.00 14.63
CA PHE A 96 -3.13 0.26 15.26
C PHE A 96 -4.24 0.93 14.46
N GLN A 97 -5.28 1.39 15.13
CA GLN A 97 -6.44 2.06 14.55
C GLN A 97 -6.56 3.49 15.08
N PRO A 98 -7.00 4.46 14.23
CA PRO A 98 -7.45 4.31 12.85
C PRO A 98 -6.29 4.15 11.87
N THR A 99 -6.45 3.29 10.86
CA THR A 99 -5.47 3.08 9.80
C THR A 99 -6.12 2.50 8.54
N PHE A 100 -5.32 2.29 7.49
CA PHE A 100 -5.78 1.72 6.24
C PHE A 100 -6.36 0.30 6.44
N SER A 101 -7.56 0.07 5.93
CA SER A 101 -8.31 -1.17 6.15
C SER A 101 -7.59 -2.44 5.69
N GLU A 102 -6.77 -2.33 4.65
CA GLU A 102 -6.09 -3.47 4.04
C GLU A 102 -5.10 -4.17 4.96
N PHE A 103 -4.49 -3.48 5.91
CA PHE A 103 -3.63 -4.14 6.89
C PHE A 103 -4.35 -5.27 7.64
N LYS A 104 -5.56 -4.95 8.11
CA LYS A 104 -6.39 -5.93 8.82
C LYS A 104 -6.88 -7.04 7.91
N GLU A 105 -7.34 -6.71 6.70
CA GLU A 105 -7.87 -7.70 5.77
C GLU A 105 -6.76 -8.64 5.26
N ALA A 106 -5.57 -8.13 5.01
CA ALA A 106 -4.42 -8.94 4.61
C ALA A 106 -4.02 -9.98 5.68
N LEU A 107 -4.01 -9.57 6.95
CA LEU A 107 -3.75 -10.49 8.07
C LEU A 107 -4.83 -11.57 8.17
N LYS A 108 -6.11 -11.20 8.08
CA LYS A 108 -7.23 -12.17 8.08
C LYS A 108 -7.13 -13.18 6.93
N CYS A 109 -6.79 -12.70 5.72
CA CYS A 109 -6.61 -13.57 4.55
C CYS A 109 -5.44 -14.55 4.69
N SER A 110 -4.57 -14.32 5.66
CA SER A 110 -3.44 -15.19 6.02
C SER A 110 -3.73 -16.06 7.25
N PHE A 111 -4.99 -16.11 7.70
CA PHE A 111 -5.44 -16.85 8.88
C PHE A 111 -4.74 -16.41 10.18
N THR A 112 -4.28 -15.16 10.23
CA THR A 112 -3.63 -14.56 11.39
C THR A 112 -4.68 -14.02 12.36
N GLU A 113 -4.53 -14.28 13.65
CA GLU A 113 -5.32 -13.59 14.69
C GLU A 113 -5.01 -12.10 14.67
N VAL A 114 -6.04 -11.26 14.54
CA VAL A 114 -5.85 -9.81 14.46
C VAL A 114 -6.22 -9.14 15.77
N VAL A 115 -5.26 -8.48 16.38
CA VAL A 115 -5.45 -7.62 17.55
C VAL A 115 -5.49 -6.17 17.07
N ASN A 116 -6.63 -5.49 17.31
CA ASN A 116 -6.75 -4.07 17.01
C ASN A 116 -6.46 -3.25 18.27
N ILE A 117 -5.52 -2.33 18.19
CA ILE A 117 -5.24 -1.34 19.23
C ILE A 117 -5.83 -0.01 18.76
N MET A 118 -6.84 0.48 19.49
CA MET A 118 -7.43 1.79 19.21
C MET A 118 -6.55 2.87 19.83
N LEU A 119 -6.09 3.79 18.99
CA LEU A 119 -5.37 4.98 19.42
C LEU A 119 -6.37 6.09 19.71
N ASN A 120 -6.09 6.91 20.71
CA ASN A 120 -6.96 8.00 21.12
C ASN A 120 -6.60 9.30 20.41
N GLU A 121 -7.59 10.04 19.94
CA GLU A 121 -7.42 11.36 19.34
C GLU A 121 -6.89 12.38 20.37
N ASP A 122 -7.32 12.29 21.61
CA ASP A 122 -6.87 13.18 22.71
C ASP A 122 -5.36 13.07 22.96
N ASP A 123 -4.77 11.89 22.69
CA ASP A 123 -3.31 11.65 22.77
C ASP A 123 -2.59 11.89 21.44
N GLY A 124 -3.28 12.44 20.43
CA GLY A 124 -2.77 12.65 19.09
C GLY A 124 -2.44 11.36 18.35
N PHE A 125 -3.21 10.30 18.57
CA PHE A 125 -3.01 8.95 18.00
C PHE A 125 -1.64 8.36 18.28
N ARG A 126 -1.05 8.66 19.44
CA ARG A 126 0.25 8.14 19.85
C ARG A 126 0.10 6.80 20.55
N TRP A 127 1.02 5.89 20.26
CA TRP A 127 1.17 4.66 20.96
C TRP A 127 2.46 4.68 21.78
N GLU A 128 2.33 4.42 23.09
CA GLU A 128 3.46 4.29 24.00
C GLU A 128 3.57 2.84 24.47
N TYR A 129 4.74 2.27 24.28
CA TYR A 129 5.03 0.96 24.84
C TYR A 129 5.14 1.08 26.37
N ARG A 130 4.13 0.62 27.08
CA ARG A 130 4.23 0.44 28.54
C ARG A 130 4.85 -0.92 28.80
N LYS A 131 6.08 -0.95 29.34
CA LYS A 131 6.60 -2.14 29.97
C LYS A 131 5.69 -2.42 31.14
N GLU A 132 4.96 -3.53 31.13
CA GLU A 132 4.34 -4.03 32.36
C GLU A 132 5.49 -4.36 33.32
N GLU A 133 5.58 -3.61 34.39
CA GLU A 133 6.43 -3.99 35.54
C GLU A 133 5.80 -5.22 36.14
N ASN A 134 6.47 -6.37 35.99
CA ASN A 134 6.14 -7.62 36.66
C ASN A 134 6.44 -7.52 38.16
#